data_4230531fb0a71647e4c7febdaf1a3085
#
_entry.id   4230531fb0a71647e4c7febdaf1a3085
#
_cell.length_a   1.000
_cell.length_b   1.000
_cell.length_c   1.000
_cell.angle_alpha   90.00
_cell.angle_beta   90.00
_cell.angle_gamma   90.00
#
_symmetry.space_group_name_H-M   'P 1'
#
loop_
_entity.id
_entity.type
_entity.pdbx_description
1 polymer ?
#
loop_
_entity_poly.entity_id
_entity_poly.type
_entity_poly.pdbx_seq_one_letter_code
_entity_poly.pdbx_strand_id
1 'polypeptide(L)'
;MLSYTYLSPGKFGLIQKPKPVLRHDRDAIVRVTLSSICTSDLHIKHGTVPRAIPGVTVGHEMVGIVESVGAEVSTVKPGDRVSVNVETFCGTCFFCQHGYVNNCTDPNGGWGCI
;
A
#
# COMPACT_ATOMS: atom_id res chain seq x y z
N MET A 1 1.07 -7.68 14.39
CA MET A 1 1.98 -8.25 13.38
C MET A 1 3.32 -7.54 13.42
N LEU A 2 4.40 -8.22 13.03
CA LEU A 2 5.72 -7.58 12.89
C LEU A 2 5.75 -6.76 11.59
N SER A 3 6.22 -5.52 11.66
CA SER A 3 6.22 -4.57 10.55
C SER A 3 7.60 -3.95 10.40
N TYR A 4 8.13 -3.92 9.19
CA TYR A 4 9.34 -3.17 8.87
C TYR A 4 8.96 -1.71 8.67
N THR A 5 9.51 -0.83 9.49
CA THR A 5 8.99 0.53 9.68
C THR A 5 10.10 1.56 9.55
N TYR A 6 9.81 2.65 8.84
CA TYR A 6 10.68 3.81 8.78
C TYR A 6 10.63 4.58 10.11
N LEU A 7 11.78 4.83 10.72
CA LEU A 7 11.90 5.50 12.02
C LEU A 7 12.44 6.92 11.90
N SER A 8 13.41 7.10 11.05
CA SER A 8 14.06 8.39 10.75
C SER A 8 14.98 8.22 9.54
N PRO A 9 15.51 9.30 8.95
CA PRO A 9 16.52 9.19 7.90
C PRO A 9 17.66 8.24 8.28
N GLY A 10 17.93 7.28 7.41
CA GLY A 10 18.94 6.22 7.60
C GLY A 10 18.50 5.06 8.50
N LYS A 11 17.35 5.13 9.17
CA LYS A 11 16.96 4.16 10.18
C LYS A 11 15.60 3.51 9.92
N PHE A 12 15.63 2.20 9.70
CA PHE A 12 14.48 1.31 9.70
C PHE A 12 14.53 0.37 10.90
N GLY A 13 13.38 -0.16 11.32
CA GLY A 13 13.29 -1.14 12.39
C GLY A 13 12.07 -2.03 12.29
N LEU A 14 12.15 -3.17 12.98
CA LEU A 14 11.00 -4.05 13.13
C LEU A 14 10.18 -3.60 14.34
N ILE A 15 8.92 -3.28 14.12
CA ILE A 15 7.98 -2.81 15.16
C ILE A 15 6.77 -3.72 15.19
N GLN A 16 6.29 -4.04 16.39
CA GLN A 16 5.04 -4.73 16.58
C GLN A 16 3.87 -3.74 16.37
N LYS A 17 3.04 -4.01 15.36
CA LYS A 17 1.85 -3.23 15.03
C LYS A 17 0.58 -4.09 15.10
N PRO A 18 -0.59 -3.48 15.31
CA PRO A 18 -1.86 -4.18 15.15
C PRO A 18 -2.01 -4.68 13.71
N LYS A 19 -2.77 -5.75 13.52
CA LYS A 19 -3.16 -6.19 12.18
C LYS A 19 -4.09 -5.12 11.57
N PRO A 20 -3.96 -4.81 10.26
CA PRO A 20 -4.88 -3.88 9.61
C PRO A 20 -6.31 -4.40 9.63
N VAL A 21 -7.26 -3.48 9.60
CA VAL A 21 -8.70 -3.76 9.50
C VAL A 21 -9.26 -3.03 8.29
N LEU A 22 -10.35 -3.53 7.73
CA LEU A 22 -11.08 -2.83 6.66
C LEU A 22 -11.60 -1.49 7.23
N ARG A 23 -11.36 -0.41 6.52
CA ARG A 23 -11.81 0.95 6.88
C ARG A 23 -12.91 1.46 5.97
N HIS A 24 -12.96 0.94 4.74
CA HIS A 24 -13.93 1.31 3.73
C HIS A 24 -14.48 0.07 3.02
N ASP A 25 -15.66 0.18 2.44
CA ASP A 25 -16.30 -0.93 1.71
C ASP A 25 -15.53 -1.34 0.44
N ARG A 26 -14.58 -0.52 -0.02
CA ARG A 26 -13.71 -0.79 -1.18
C ARG A 26 -12.32 -1.33 -0.80
N ASP A 27 -12.05 -1.57 0.46
CA ASP A 27 -10.78 -2.09 0.92
C ASP A 27 -10.69 -3.62 0.77
N ALA A 28 -9.47 -4.11 0.63
CA ALA A 28 -9.14 -5.53 0.76
C ALA A 28 -7.93 -5.70 1.68
N ILE A 29 -7.95 -6.74 2.51
CA ILE A 29 -6.79 -7.14 3.32
C ILE A 29 -6.14 -8.34 2.64
N VAL A 30 -4.85 -8.20 2.35
CA VAL A 30 -4.04 -9.23 1.71
C VAL A 30 -2.98 -9.74 2.69
N ARG A 31 -2.96 -11.04 2.91
CA ARG A 31 -1.87 -11.70 3.63
C ARG A 31 -0.70 -11.90 2.69
N VAL A 32 0.33 -11.08 2.87
CA VAL A 32 1.55 -11.12 2.03
C VAL A 32 2.24 -12.47 2.17
N THR A 33 2.56 -13.09 1.04
CA THR A 33 3.30 -14.36 0.97
C THR A 33 4.71 -14.21 0.43
N LEU A 34 4.95 -13.18 -0.39
CA LEU A 34 6.25 -12.82 -0.91
C LEU A 34 6.29 -11.32 -1.16
N SER A 35 7.40 -10.68 -0.85
CA SER A 35 7.63 -9.26 -1.06
C SER A 35 9.04 -9.02 -1.58
N SER A 36 9.24 -7.92 -2.29
CA SER A 36 10.54 -7.48 -2.79
C SER A 36 10.88 -6.10 -2.21
N ILE A 37 12.17 -5.77 -2.21
CA ILE A 37 12.66 -4.43 -1.89
C ILE A 37 12.81 -3.68 -3.20
N CYS A 38 12.21 -2.50 -3.27
CA CYS A 38 12.33 -1.57 -4.38
C CYS A 38 13.41 -0.50 -4.11
N THR A 39 13.95 0.08 -5.18
CA THR A 39 14.86 1.23 -5.05
C THR A 39 14.22 2.41 -4.34
N SER A 40 12.91 2.59 -4.46
CA SER A 40 12.18 3.65 -3.75
C SER A 40 12.21 3.49 -2.23
N ASP A 41 12.35 2.27 -1.69
CA ASP A 41 12.57 2.06 -0.26
C ASP A 41 13.92 2.64 0.20
N LEU A 42 14.93 2.63 -0.68
CA LEU A 42 16.21 3.30 -0.42
C LEU A 42 16.06 4.83 -0.42
N HIS A 43 15.22 5.38 -1.28
CA HIS A 43 14.91 6.81 -1.27
C HIS A 43 14.22 7.21 0.04
N ILE A 44 13.29 6.41 0.54
CA ILE A 44 12.69 6.59 1.87
C ILE A 44 13.79 6.54 2.95
N LYS A 45 14.65 5.54 2.89
CA LYS A 45 15.76 5.37 3.84
C LYS A 45 16.66 6.61 3.88
N HIS A 46 16.99 7.17 2.72
CA HIS A 46 17.85 8.35 2.63
C HIS A 46 17.13 9.68 2.97
N GLY A 47 15.84 9.63 3.28
CA GLY A 47 15.06 10.83 3.63
C GLY A 47 14.73 11.74 2.44
N THR A 48 14.83 11.22 1.21
CA THR A 48 14.56 11.99 -0.02
C THR A 48 13.09 11.93 -0.45
N VAL A 49 12.24 11.24 0.28
CA VAL A 49 10.79 11.17 0.06
C VAL A 49 10.07 11.99 1.13
N PRO A 50 9.65 13.23 0.84
CA PRO A 50 9.07 14.14 1.84
C PRO A 50 7.78 13.63 2.51
N ARG A 51 7.04 12.74 1.82
CA ARG A 51 5.79 12.15 2.36
C ARG A 51 6.05 11.01 3.34
N ALA A 52 7.25 10.43 3.37
CA ALA A 52 7.58 9.35 4.29
C ALA A 52 7.79 9.93 5.70
N ILE A 53 6.85 9.66 6.58
CA ILE A 53 6.90 10.11 7.97
C ILE A 53 7.31 8.95 8.90
N PRO A 54 8.00 9.22 10.02
CA PRO A 54 8.31 8.20 11.02
C PRO A 54 7.06 7.44 11.46
N GLY A 55 7.19 6.12 11.53
CA GLY A 55 6.08 5.23 11.87
C GLY A 55 5.40 4.57 10.67
N VAL A 56 5.68 4.99 9.42
CA VAL A 56 5.11 4.32 8.25
C VAL A 56 5.72 2.94 8.04
N THR A 57 4.87 1.96 7.68
CA THR A 57 5.33 0.64 7.25
C THR A 57 5.86 0.73 5.83
N VAL A 58 7.05 0.23 5.57
CA VAL A 58 7.66 0.24 4.24
C VAL A 58 7.49 -1.09 3.52
N GLY A 59 7.52 -1.02 2.18
CA GLY A 59 7.32 -2.13 1.27
C GLY A 59 6.03 -1.95 0.46
N HIS A 60 6.15 -2.04 -0.86
CA HIS A 60 5.04 -1.80 -1.79
C HIS A 60 5.05 -2.74 -3.00
N GLU A 61 5.95 -3.70 -3.03
CA GLU A 61 6.00 -4.77 -4.04
C GLU A 61 5.69 -6.09 -3.38
N MET A 62 4.50 -6.64 -3.63
CA MET A 62 4.09 -7.85 -2.95
C MET A 62 3.08 -8.69 -3.73
N VAL A 63 3.09 -9.97 -3.45
CA VAL A 63 2.03 -10.91 -3.80
C VAL A 63 1.48 -11.56 -2.54
N GLY A 64 0.22 -11.95 -2.57
CA GLY A 64 -0.40 -12.53 -1.38
C GLY A 64 -1.73 -13.20 -1.66
N ILE A 65 -2.38 -13.56 -0.57
CA ILE A 65 -3.72 -14.16 -0.57
C ILE A 65 -4.68 -13.16 0.06
N VAL A 66 -5.79 -12.89 -0.61
CA VAL A 66 -6.86 -12.05 -0.06
C VAL A 66 -7.44 -12.72 1.19
N GLU A 67 -7.43 -12.04 2.32
CA GLU A 67 -8.02 -12.54 3.57
C GLU A 67 -9.45 -12.06 3.78
N SER A 68 -9.71 -10.80 3.47
CA SER A 68 -11.04 -10.21 3.60
C SER A 68 -11.20 -9.04 2.62
N VAL A 69 -12.44 -8.73 2.28
CA VAL A 69 -12.81 -7.65 1.37
C VAL A 69 -13.98 -6.87 1.96
N GLY A 70 -14.07 -5.58 1.62
CA GLY A 70 -15.22 -4.75 1.91
C GLY A 70 -16.39 -5.07 0.99
N ALA A 71 -17.58 -4.55 1.34
CA ALA A 71 -18.84 -4.91 0.69
C ALA A 71 -18.92 -4.50 -0.80
N GLU A 72 -18.19 -3.46 -1.21
CA GLU A 72 -18.17 -2.98 -2.60
C GLU A 72 -17.06 -3.61 -3.46
N VAL A 73 -16.23 -4.49 -2.91
CA VAL A 73 -15.17 -5.17 -3.67
C VAL A 73 -15.78 -6.35 -4.43
N SER A 74 -15.77 -6.26 -5.76
CA SER A 74 -16.32 -7.29 -6.66
C SER A 74 -15.26 -7.97 -7.53
N THR A 75 -14.04 -7.44 -7.60
CA THR A 75 -12.99 -7.92 -8.52
C THR A 75 -12.16 -9.05 -7.95
N VAL A 76 -12.14 -9.20 -6.63
CA VAL A 76 -11.42 -10.26 -5.92
C VAL A 76 -12.25 -10.76 -4.73
N LYS A 77 -11.95 -11.95 -4.23
CA LYS A 77 -12.60 -12.56 -3.08
C LYS A 77 -11.59 -13.22 -2.14
N PRO A 78 -11.95 -13.46 -0.87
CA PRO A 78 -11.11 -14.21 0.06
C PRO A 78 -10.65 -15.55 -0.55
N GLY A 79 -9.35 -15.82 -0.42
CA GLY A 79 -8.68 -16.99 -0.99
C GLY A 79 -8.00 -16.75 -2.34
N ASP A 80 -8.31 -15.68 -3.04
CA ASP A 80 -7.67 -15.35 -4.32
C ASP A 80 -6.20 -15.00 -4.11
N ARG A 81 -5.33 -15.47 -5.02
CA ARG A 81 -3.93 -15.04 -5.11
C ARG A 81 -3.84 -13.78 -5.96
N VAL A 82 -3.21 -12.75 -5.42
CA VAL A 82 -3.12 -11.44 -6.06
C VAL A 82 -1.69 -10.91 -6.08
N SER A 83 -1.38 -10.13 -7.10
CA SER A 83 -0.27 -9.17 -7.10
C SER A 83 -0.85 -7.81 -6.74
N VAL A 84 -0.24 -7.14 -5.77
CA VAL A 84 -0.72 -5.84 -5.30
C VAL A 84 -0.03 -4.73 -6.08
N ASN A 85 -0.84 -3.86 -6.71
CA ASN A 85 -0.32 -2.68 -7.38
C ASN A 85 0.16 -1.66 -6.33
N VAL A 86 1.32 -1.06 -6.57
CA VAL A 86 1.88 0.00 -5.73
C VAL A 86 1.02 1.25 -5.72
N GLU A 87 0.37 1.54 -6.84
CA GLU A 87 -0.48 2.72 -6.98
C GLU A 87 -1.93 2.40 -6.60
N THR A 88 -2.47 3.19 -5.69
CA THR A 88 -3.89 3.21 -5.37
C THR A 88 -4.57 4.35 -6.12
N PHE A 89 -5.76 4.14 -6.65
CA PHE A 89 -6.48 5.15 -7.43
C PHE A 89 -7.99 5.08 -7.16
N CYS A 90 -8.66 6.22 -7.24
CA CYS A 90 -10.08 6.30 -6.89
C CYS A 90 -11.02 5.69 -7.93
N GLY A 91 -10.61 5.56 -9.20
CA GLY A 91 -11.43 5.07 -10.30
C GLY A 91 -12.50 6.06 -10.81
N THR A 92 -12.70 7.21 -10.15
CA THR A 92 -13.81 8.14 -10.42
C THR A 92 -13.38 9.52 -10.90
N CYS A 93 -12.15 9.96 -10.66
CA CYS A 93 -11.67 11.26 -11.14
C CYS A 93 -11.43 11.25 -12.66
N PHE A 94 -11.27 12.42 -13.24
CA PHE A 94 -11.02 12.59 -14.67
C PHE A 94 -9.89 11.69 -15.18
N PHE A 95 -8.75 11.71 -14.53
CA PHE A 95 -7.58 10.94 -14.96
C PHE A 95 -7.83 9.43 -14.90
N CYS A 96 -8.46 8.94 -13.83
CA CYS A 96 -8.77 7.52 -13.70
C CYS A 96 -9.72 7.04 -14.79
N GLN A 97 -10.75 7.82 -15.10
CA GLN A 97 -11.73 7.49 -16.13
C GLN A 97 -11.14 7.50 -17.55
N HIS A 98 -10.02 8.20 -17.76
CA HIS A 98 -9.31 8.26 -19.04
C HIS A 98 -8.07 7.35 -19.09
N GLY A 99 -7.88 6.46 -18.09
CA GLY A 99 -6.79 5.49 -18.05
C GLY A 99 -5.44 6.03 -17.53
N TYR A 100 -5.38 7.27 -17.06
CA TYR A 100 -4.19 7.89 -16.48
C TYR A 100 -4.19 7.77 -14.95
N VAL A 101 -4.29 6.54 -14.45
CA VAL A 101 -4.47 6.28 -13.01
C VAL A 101 -3.32 6.81 -12.14
N ASN A 102 -2.11 6.88 -12.69
CA ASN A 102 -0.94 7.47 -12.03
C ASN A 102 -1.07 8.98 -11.76
N ASN A 103 -2.01 9.66 -12.43
CA ASN A 103 -2.33 11.07 -12.22
C ASN A 103 -3.59 11.26 -11.37
N CYS A 104 -4.01 10.25 -10.63
CA CYS A 104 -5.18 10.33 -9.76
C CYS A 104 -5.11 11.55 -8.84
N THR A 105 -6.19 12.31 -8.78
CA THR A 105 -6.29 13.54 -7.97
C THR A 105 -6.90 13.31 -6.58
N ASP A 106 -7.25 12.08 -6.25
CA ASP A 106 -7.69 11.74 -4.90
C ASP A 106 -6.50 11.90 -3.93
N PRO A 107 -6.65 12.66 -2.84
CA PRO A 107 -5.58 12.84 -1.86
C PRO A 107 -5.13 11.54 -1.19
N ASN A 108 -5.98 10.50 -1.20
CA ASN A 108 -5.67 9.15 -0.72
C ASN A 108 -5.25 8.20 -1.84
N GLY A 109 -5.19 8.69 -3.07
CA GLY A 109 -4.80 7.93 -4.25
C GLY A 109 -3.35 8.17 -4.68
N GLY A 110 -2.98 7.57 -5.80
CA GLY A 110 -1.63 7.67 -6.35
C GLY A 110 -0.61 6.90 -5.49
N TRP A 111 0.49 7.51 -5.18
CA TRP A 111 1.55 6.96 -4.30
C TRP A 111 1.17 7.00 -2.82
N GLY A 112 -0.12 7.04 -2.51
CA GLY A 112 -0.66 7.29 -1.18
C GLY A 112 -0.52 6.18 -0.16
N CYS A 113 0.29 5.16 -0.42
CA CYS A 113 0.61 4.13 0.57
C CYS A 113 1.61 4.60 1.64
N ILE A 114 1.95 5.88 1.66
CA ILE A 114 2.91 6.44 2.61
C ILE A 114 2.24 7.53 3.43
#